data_5e6ab36d47de442dd47ccd4cac77f2da
#
_entry.id   5e6ab36d47de442dd47ccd4cac77f2da
#
_cell.length_a   1.000
_cell.length_b   1.000
_cell.length_c   1.000
_cell.angle_alpha   90.00
_cell.angle_beta   90.00
_cell.angle_gamma   90.00
#
_symmetry.space_group_name_H-M   'P 1'
#
loop_
_entity.id
_entity.type
_entity.pdbx_description
1 polymer ?
#
loop_
_entity_poly.entity_id
_entity_poly.type
_entity_poly.pdbx_seq_one_letter_code
_entity_poly.pdbx_strand_id
1 'polypeptide(L)'
;AQFDVVVATNLHGDIISDLASGLVGGLGFASSANYGDGVAIFEAVHGSAPKYAGKNVINPTALILSSTMMLRHLGETDLADVVEDAVLATLEAGKALPQDVVRQQGGDVEAATSTSGFADAVIESLGSRPTSVPPAASRPRPVEVTPHARWTSGAAREREVGAARVVGLDLFLQSLMAPAELGAKLSALAGQELTLKMIESKGTVVWPNAAPAFDPTGLFRARYLARAEGADLPDETLLALAARVAGVAPWVHLEKLRTWGSEEGFTRAQGE
;
A
#
# COMPACT_ATOMS: atom_id res chain seq x y z
N ALA A 1 -4.66 -23.43 13.22
CA ALA A 1 -4.31 -22.83 11.92
C ALA A 1 -3.32 -23.76 11.19
N GLN A 2 -3.35 -23.76 9.86
CA GLN A 2 -2.44 -24.60 9.07
C GLN A 2 -1.11 -23.86 8.80
N PHE A 3 -1.12 -22.53 8.91
CA PHE A 3 0.03 -21.67 8.68
C PHE A 3 0.19 -20.68 9.84
N ASP A 4 1.43 -20.43 10.24
CA ASP A 4 1.77 -19.46 11.28
C ASP A 4 2.08 -18.08 10.67
N VAL A 5 2.63 -18.07 9.45
CA VAL A 5 3.01 -16.87 8.71
C VAL A 5 2.62 -17.02 7.23
N VAL A 6 2.05 -15.97 6.66
CA VAL A 6 1.78 -15.88 5.22
C VAL A 6 2.56 -14.70 4.66
N VAL A 7 3.39 -14.94 3.64
CA VAL A 7 4.14 -13.91 2.92
C VAL A 7 3.50 -13.74 1.54
N ALA A 8 3.14 -12.52 1.22
CA ALA A 8 2.50 -12.17 -0.06
C ALA A 8 3.15 -10.92 -0.66
N THR A 9 3.02 -10.75 -1.98
CA THR A 9 3.36 -9.50 -2.63
C THR A 9 2.34 -8.42 -2.27
N ASN A 10 2.68 -7.14 -2.44
CA ASN A 10 1.88 -6.00 -2.00
C ASN A 10 0.39 -6.14 -2.36
N LEU A 11 0.05 -6.26 -3.63
CA LEU A 11 -1.34 -6.37 -4.09
C LEU A 11 -2.08 -7.60 -3.49
N HIS A 12 -1.42 -8.75 -3.46
CA HIS A 12 -2.02 -9.97 -2.89
C HIS A 12 -2.14 -9.86 -1.37
N GLY A 13 -1.18 -9.19 -0.71
CA GLY A 13 -1.23 -8.90 0.72
C GLY A 13 -2.45 -8.03 1.07
N ASP A 14 -2.68 -6.97 0.32
CA ASP A 14 -3.84 -6.07 0.50
C ASP A 14 -5.17 -6.85 0.36
N ILE A 15 -5.31 -7.67 -0.67
CA ILE A 15 -6.54 -8.46 -0.88
C ILE A 15 -6.76 -9.46 0.26
N ILE A 16 -5.69 -10.13 0.71
CA ILE A 16 -5.78 -11.13 1.79
C ILE A 16 -6.06 -10.46 3.13
N SER A 17 -5.42 -9.31 3.42
CA SER A 17 -5.63 -8.60 4.68
C SER A 17 -7.04 -8.02 4.78
N ASP A 18 -7.60 -7.49 3.69
CA ASP A 18 -8.98 -7.01 3.64
C ASP A 18 -9.98 -8.17 3.86
N LEU A 19 -9.75 -9.32 3.20
CA LEU A 19 -10.56 -10.50 3.43
C LEU A 19 -10.47 -10.99 4.88
N ALA A 20 -9.26 -11.03 5.44
CA ALA A 20 -9.02 -11.47 6.82
C ALA A 20 -9.65 -10.48 7.82
N SER A 21 -9.67 -9.19 7.54
CA SER A 21 -10.35 -8.20 8.38
C SER A 21 -11.84 -8.50 8.52
N GLY A 22 -12.49 -8.97 7.46
CA GLY A 22 -13.87 -9.42 7.50
C GLY A 22 -14.10 -10.60 8.46
N LEU A 23 -13.12 -11.49 8.62
CA LEU A 23 -13.20 -12.65 9.51
C LEU A 23 -13.04 -12.28 11.00
N VAL A 24 -12.34 -11.20 11.31
CA VAL A 24 -12.11 -10.74 12.70
C VAL A 24 -13.13 -9.73 13.20
N GLY A 25 -14.12 -9.38 12.38
CA GLY A 25 -15.18 -8.44 12.77
C GLY A 25 -15.23 -7.16 11.96
N GLY A 26 -14.40 -7.03 10.91
CA GLY A 26 -14.35 -5.90 9.99
C GLY A 26 -13.13 -5.02 10.19
N LEU A 27 -12.99 -4.03 9.29
CA LEU A 27 -11.85 -3.11 9.26
C LEU A 27 -11.64 -2.32 10.56
N GLY A 28 -12.69 -2.11 11.36
CA GLY A 28 -12.60 -1.45 12.65
C GLY A 28 -11.76 -2.21 13.70
N PHE A 29 -11.39 -3.47 13.43
CA PHE A 29 -10.54 -4.32 14.27
C PHE A 29 -9.18 -4.61 13.65
N ALA A 30 -8.97 -4.25 12.39
CA ALA A 30 -7.77 -4.61 11.65
C ALA A 30 -6.62 -3.64 11.95
N SER A 31 -5.70 -4.08 12.80
CA SER A 31 -4.45 -3.39 13.10
C SER A 31 -3.36 -3.74 12.09
N SER A 32 -2.43 -2.82 11.86
CA SER A 32 -1.32 -2.98 10.92
C SER A 32 -0.05 -2.32 11.41
N ALA A 33 1.08 -2.77 10.86
CA ALA A 33 2.38 -2.17 11.05
C ALA A 33 3.23 -2.31 9.81
N ASN A 34 3.98 -1.25 9.49
CA ASN A 34 4.98 -1.21 8.43
C ASN A 34 6.35 -1.09 9.10
N TYR A 35 7.22 -2.06 8.87
CA TYR A 35 8.56 -2.11 9.47
C TYR A 35 9.61 -1.79 8.40
N GLY A 36 10.46 -0.80 8.68
CA GLY A 36 11.64 -0.45 7.89
C GLY A 36 12.92 -0.54 8.71
N ASP A 37 14.05 -0.27 8.06
CA ASP A 37 15.38 -0.44 8.67
C ASP A 37 15.72 0.52 9.83
N GLY A 38 14.98 1.57 10.02
CA GLY A 38 15.25 2.55 11.09
C GLY A 38 13.99 3.25 11.56
N VAL A 39 12.83 2.80 11.07
CA VAL A 39 11.53 3.39 11.37
C VAL A 39 10.45 2.31 11.31
N ALA A 40 9.45 2.42 12.17
CA ALA A 40 8.24 1.62 12.07
C ALA A 40 7.02 2.55 12.12
N ILE A 41 5.97 2.23 11.35
CA ILE A 41 4.71 2.95 11.32
C ILE A 41 3.61 1.99 11.75
N PHE A 42 2.79 2.41 12.70
CA PHE A 42 1.69 1.62 13.24
C PHE A 42 0.39 2.34 12.93
N GLU A 43 -0.45 1.72 12.14
CA GLU A 43 -1.69 2.32 11.64
C GLU A 43 -2.81 1.28 11.54
N ALA A 44 -4.05 1.74 11.48
CA ALA A 44 -5.16 0.87 11.15
C ALA A 44 -5.13 0.53 9.65
N VAL A 45 -5.60 -0.65 9.26
CA VAL A 45 -5.70 -1.05 7.84
C VAL A 45 -6.68 -0.15 7.07
N HIS A 46 -7.74 0.33 7.73
CA HIS A 46 -8.74 1.19 7.10
C HIS A 46 -8.20 2.60 6.78
N GLY A 47 -8.73 3.22 5.71
CA GLY A 47 -8.43 4.60 5.34
C GLY A 47 -9.13 5.64 6.23
N SER A 48 -9.02 6.92 5.84
CA SER A 48 -9.49 8.09 6.62
C SER A 48 -11.01 8.23 6.73
N ALA A 49 -11.81 7.49 5.96
CA ALA A 49 -13.27 7.47 5.98
C ALA A 49 -13.91 8.89 6.05
N PRO A 50 -13.66 9.79 5.09
CA PRO A 50 -13.97 11.23 5.20
C PRO A 50 -15.46 11.53 5.44
N LYS A 51 -16.36 10.64 5.00
CA LYS A 51 -17.81 10.77 5.23
C LYS A 51 -18.23 10.72 6.72
N TYR A 52 -17.34 10.21 7.58
CA TYR A 52 -17.56 10.10 9.03
C TYR A 52 -16.76 11.13 9.83
N ALA A 53 -15.97 11.98 9.17
CA ALA A 53 -15.16 12.98 9.84
C ALA A 53 -16.04 13.88 10.75
N GLY A 54 -15.62 14.09 11.98
CA GLY A 54 -16.31 14.91 12.98
C GLY A 54 -17.58 14.29 13.59
N LYS A 55 -18.01 13.09 13.17
CA LYS A 55 -19.24 12.46 13.67
C LYS A 55 -19.07 11.64 14.94
N ASN A 56 -17.85 11.35 15.34
CA ASN A 56 -17.52 10.57 16.54
C ASN A 56 -18.19 9.17 16.59
N VAL A 57 -18.24 8.45 15.47
CA VAL A 57 -18.95 7.17 15.32
C VAL A 57 -18.07 6.00 14.87
N ILE A 58 -16.82 6.27 14.47
CA ILE A 58 -15.91 5.22 14.00
C ILE A 58 -15.41 4.38 15.17
N ASN A 59 -15.31 3.07 14.97
CA ASN A 59 -14.71 2.14 15.91
C ASN A 59 -13.19 2.41 16.00
N PRO A 60 -12.63 2.78 17.16
CA PRO A 60 -11.21 3.08 17.31
C PRO A 60 -10.35 1.84 17.60
N THR A 61 -10.92 0.66 17.69
CA THR A 61 -10.24 -0.57 18.14
C THR A 61 -9.01 -0.88 17.28
N ALA A 62 -9.10 -0.75 15.95
CA ALA A 62 -7.98 -1.01 15.06
C ALA A 62 -6.76 -0.14 15.40
N LEU A 63 -6.96 1.15 15.65
CA LEU A 63 -5.89 2.08 16.00
C LEU A 63 -5.34 1.80 17.42
N ILE A 64 -6.20 1.46 18.38
CA ILE A 64 -5.78 1.06 19.71
C ILE A 64 -4.90 -0.21 19.64
N LEU A 65 -5.32 -1.23 18.87
CA LEU A 65 -4.53 -2.44 18.67
C LEU A 65 -3.22 -2.20 17.90
N SER A 66 -3.21 -1.28 16.93
CA SER A 66 -1.96 -0.87 16.29
C SER A 66 -1.01 -0.21 17.30
N SER A 67 -1.54 0.55 18.26
CA SER A 67 -0.75 1.14 19.35
C SER A 67 -0.18 0.06 20.28
N THR A 68 -0.88 -1.04 20.53
CA THR A 68 -0.31 -2.18 21.29
C THR A 68 0.83 -2.86 20.54
N MET A 69 0.75 -2.95 19.21
CA MET A 69 1.88 -3.41 18.37
C MET A 69 3.08 -2.46 18.50
N MET A 70 2.85 -1.15 18.52
CA MET A 70 3.90 -0.15 18.74
C MET A 70 4.55 -0.32 20.12
N LEU A 71 3.77 -0.46 21.18
CA LEU A 71 4.30 -0.69 22.52
C LEU A 71 5.18 -1.94 22.59
N ARG A 72 4.75 -3.04 21.96
CA ARG A 72 5.56 -4.25 21.87
C ARG A 72 6.86 -4.04 21.10
N HIS A 73 6.82 -3.27 20.02
CA HIS A 73 8.01 -2.92 19.24
C HIS A 73 9.01 -2.10 20.07
N LEU A 74 8.53 -1.24 20.96
CA LEU A 74 9.35 -0.44 21.86
C LEU A 74 9.82 -1.21 23.11
N GLY A 75 9.43 -2.47 23.28
CA GLY A 75 9.78 -3.28 24.42
C GLY A 75 8.79 -3.18 25.60
N GLU A 76 7.75 -2.34 25.49
CA GLU A 76 6.74 -2.09 26.53
C GLU A 76 5.62 -3.17 26.49
N THR A 77 6.01 -4.43 26.51
CA THR A 77 5.09 -5.56 26.30
C THR A 77 4.00 -5.65 27.37
N ASP A 78 4.34 -5.40 28.64
CA ASP A 78 3.39 -5.49 29.73
C ASP A 78 2.31 -4.41 29.64
N LEU A 79 2.66 -3.20 29.18
CA LEU A 79 1.69 -2.12 28.90
C LEU A 79 0.79 -2.49 27.73
N ALA A 80 1.36 -3.07 26.67
CA ALA A 80 0.59 -3.55 25.52
C ALA A 80 -0.45 -4.60 25.93
N ASP A 81 -0.05 -5.54 26.78
CA ASP A 81 -0.94 -6.61 27.28
C ASP A 81 -2.09 -6.03 28.10
N VAL A 82 -1.82 -5.05 28.96
CA VAL A 82 -2.86 -4.38 29.78
C VAL A 82 -3.89 -3.67 28.89
N VAL A 83 -3.45 -2.97 27.83
CA VAL A 83 -4.33 -2.27 26.90
C VAL A 83 -5.15 -3.25 26.07
N GLU A 84 -4.52 -4.32 25.56
CA GLU A 84 -5.22 -5.34 24.78
C GLU A 84 -6.28 -6.08 25.58
N ASP A 85 -5.94 -6.49 26.83
CA ASP A 85 -6.88 -7.13 27.73
C ASP A 85 -8.07 -6.20 28.08
N ALA A 86 -7.83 -4.90 28.26
CA ALA A 86 -8.87 -3.92 28.50
C ALA A 86 -9.85 -3.79 27.32
N VAL A 87 -9.33 -3.75 26.07
CA VAL A 87 -10.17 -3.74 24.85
C VAL A 87 -11.06 -4.98 24.82
N LEU A 88 -10.49 -6.15 25.03
CA LEU A 88 -11.23 -7.41 25.00
C LEU A 88 -12.27 -7.50 26.14
N ALA A 89 -11.92 -7.09 27.34
CA ALA A 89 -12.85 -7.03 28.47
C ALA A 89 -14.01 -6.06 28.22
N THR A 90 -13.75 -4.92 27.60
CA THR A 90 -14.79 -3.94 27.20
C THR A 90 -15.76 -4.53 26.19
N LEU A 91 -15.24 -5.21 25.17
CA LEU A 91 -16.07 -5.87 24.16
C LEU A 91 -16.88 -7.02 24.76
N GLU A 92 -16.27 -7.83 25.64
CA GLU A 92 -16.94 -8.90 26.36
C GLU A 92 -18.09 -8.40 27.26
N ALA A 93 -17.86 -7.29 27.95
CA ALA A 93 -18.89 -6.67 28.80
C ALA A 93 -20.13 -6.22 28.02
N GLY A 94 -19.97 -5.91 26.73
CA GLY A 94 -21.06 -5.58 25.82
C GLY A 94 -21.82 -4.29 26.14
N LYS A 95 -21.36 -3.49 27.11
CA LYS A 95 -22.05 -2.28 27.58
C LYS A 95 -21.75 -1.05 26.73
N ALA A 96 -20.58 -1.03 26.10
CA ALA A 96 -20.10 0.06 25.26
C ALA A 96 -19.60 -0.52 23.95
N LEU A 97 -20.49 -0.77 23.00
CA LEU A 97 -20.14 -1.38 21.72
C LEU A 97 -20.14 -0.33 20.60
N PRO A 98 -19.10 -0.33 19.73
CA PRO A 98 -19.08 0.53 18.56
C PRO A 98 -20.19 0.18 17.55
N GLN A 99 -20.51 1.14 16.67
CA GLN A 99 -21.63 1.03 15.72
C GLN A 99 -21.54 -0.19 14.78
N ASP A 100 -20.36 -0.53 14.31
CA ASP A 100 -20.11 -1.68 13.44
C ASP A 100 -20.38 -3.01 14.15
N VAL A 101 -20.01 -3.13 15.43
CA VAL A 101 -20.29 -4.30 16.25
C VAL A 101 -21.77 -4.47 16.51
N VAL A 102 -22.45 -3.37 16.94
CA VAL A 102 -23.90 -3.37 17.16
C VAL A 102 -24.64 -3.77 15.90
N ARG A 103 -24.25 -3.24 14.72
CA ARG A 103 -24.83 -3.59 13.43
C ARG A 103 -24.65 -5.07 13.08
N GLN A 104 -23.48 -5.65 13.32
CA GLN A 104 -23.22 -7.07 13.07
C GLN A 104 -24.08 -7.97 13.95
N GLN A 105 -24.38 -7.55 15.16
CA GLN A 105 -25.27 -8.27 16.08
C GLN A 105 -26.76 -8.06 15.77
N GLY A 106 -27.10 -7.27 14.75
CA GLY A 106 -28.50 -6.94 14.42
C GLY A 106 -29.16 -6.00 15.44
N GLY A 107 -28.37 -5.29 16.25
CA GLY A 107 -28.85 -4.35 17.24
C GLY A 107 -29.18 -2.97 16.69
N ASP A 108 -29.71 -2.12 17.56
CA ASP A 108 -30.04 -0.72 17.23
C ASP A 108 -28.76 0.13 17.20
N VAL A 109 -28.38 0.57 16.02
CA VAL A 109 -27.16 1.39 15.79
C VAL A 109 -27.23 2.78 16.48
N GLU A 110 -28.41 3.28 16.77
CA GLU A 110 -28.55 4.56 17.50
C GLU A 110 -28.19 4.41 18.98
N ALA A 111 -28.25 3.20 19.51
CA ALA A 111 -27.79 2.86 20.86
C ALA A 111 -26.29 2.58 20.95
N ALA A 112 -25.56 2.60 19.83
CA ALA A 112 -24.14 2.34 19.83
C ALA A 112 -23.33 3.43 20.53
N THR A 113 -22.21 3.01 21.13
CA THR A 113 -21.30 3.94 21.80
C THR A 113 -20.51 4.75 20.75
N SER A 114 -20.26 6.03 21.04
CA SER A 114 -19.41 6.88 20.23
C SER A 114 -17.94 6.45 20.27
N THR A 115 -17.12 6.93 19.32
CA THR A 115 -15.68 6.68 19.30
C THR A 115 -15.01 7.03 20.64
N SER A 116 -15.27 8.24 21.17
CA SER A 116 -14.72 8.68 22.46
C SER A 116 -15.29 7.88 23.61
N GLY A 117 -16.59 7.59 23.61
CA GLY A 117 -17.22 6.78 24.67
C GLY A 117 -16.69 5.35 24.73
N PHE A 118 -16.36 4.75 23.59
CA PHE A 118 -15.68 3.45 23.58
C PHE A 118 -14.26 3.56 24.14
N ALA A 119 -13.51 4.59 23.77
CA ALA A 119 -12.15 4.80 24.30
C ALA A 119 -12.19 5.01 25.83
N ASP A 120 -13.15 5.78 26.34
CA ASP A 120 -13.35 5.98 27.78
C ASP A 120 -13.66 4.64 28.48
N ALA A 121 -14.53 3.80 27.91
CA ALA A 121 -14.84 2.48 28.44
C ALA A 121 -13.63 1.54 28.46
N VAL A 122 -12.74 1.61 27.47
CA VAL A 122 -11.46 0.88 27.47
C VAL A 122 -10.55 1.38 28.58
N ILE A 123 -10.48 2.72 28.79
CA ILE A 123 -9.68 3.29 29.88
C ILE A 123 -10.22 2.84 31.25
N GLU A 124 -11.52 2.80 31.44
CA GLU A 124 -12.14 2.30 32.67
C GLU A 124 -11.88 0.80 32.89
N SER A 125 -11.67 0.06 31.81
CA SER A 125 -11.38 -1.38 31.85
C SER A 125 -9.90 -1.70 32.02
N LEU A 126 -9.00 -0.71 32.10
CA LEU A 126 -7.57 -0.97 32.30
C LEU A 126 -7.33 -1.77 33.59
N GLY A 127 -6.55 -2.84 33.47
CA GLY A 127 -6.31 -3.80 34.53
C GLY A 127 -7.34 -4.92 34.63
N SER A 128 -8.47 -4.85 33.93
CA SER A 128 -9.39 -5.96 33.74
C SER A 128 -8.81 -7.01 32.80
N ARG A 129 -9.32 -8.25 32.93
CA ARG A 129 -8.90 -9.34 32.02
C ARG A 129 -10.11 -9.94 31.32
N PRO A 130 -9.96 -10.34 30.06
CA PRO A 130 -11.02 -11.07 29.36
C PRO A 130 -11.25 -12.42 30.02
N THR A 131 -12.47 -12.94 29.91
CA THR A 131 -12.87 -14.25 30.47
C THR A 131 -13.10 -15.29 29.38
N SER A 132 -13.52 -14.89 28.19
CA SER A 132 -13.79 -15.76 27.02
C SER A 132 -12.56 -16.15 26.23
N VAL A 133 -11.47 -15.42 26.38
CA VAL A 133 -10.18 -15.69 25.72
C VAL A 133 -9.04 -15.62 26.74
N PRO A 134 -7.91 -16.32 26.49
CA PRO A 134 -6.75 -16.23 27.37
C PRO A 134 -6.23 -14.76 27.41
N PRO A 135 -5.84 -14.25 28.60
CA PRO A 135 -5.24 -12.92 28.73
C PRO A 135 -4.00 -12.76 27.84
N ALA A 136 -3.73 -11.54 27.41
CA ALA A 136 -2.63 -11.22 26.48
C ALA A 136 -1.27 -11.72 27.01
N ALA A 137 -0.98 -11.51 28.29
CA ALA A 137 0.24 -11.97 28.93
C ALA A 137 0.46 -13.50 28.91
N SER A 138 -0.59 -14.28 28.73
CA SER A 138 -0.52 -15.75 28.65
C SER A 138 -0.36 -16.28 27.22
N ARG A 139 -0.42 -15.42 26.23
CA ARG A 139 -0.25 -15.80 24.82
C ARG A 139 1.23 -15.92 24.47
N PRO A 140 1.58 -16.72 23.44
CA PRO A 140 2.95 -16.77 22.95
C PRO A 140 3.43 -15.35 22.59
N ARG A 141 4.52 -14.94 23.19
CA ARG A 141 5.16 -13.65 22.85
C ARG A 141 5.95 -13.81 21.56
N PRO A 142 6.03 -12.74 20.74
CA PRO A 142 6.95 -12.76 19.61
C PRO A 142 8.36 -13.13 20.07
N VAL A 143 8.99 -14.06 19.37
CA VAL A 143 10.39 -14.39 19.62
C VAL A 143 11.18 -13.12 19.27
N GLU A 144 12.05 -12.69 20.19
CA GLU A 144 13.00 -11.61 19.91
C GLU A 144 13.92 -12.08 18.79
N VAL A 145 13.61 -11.66 17.57
CA VAL A 145 14.49 -11.93 16.43
C VAL A 145 15.63 -10.93 16.54
N THR A 146 16.78 -11.37 17.07
CA THR A 146 18.00 -10.57 16.95
C THR A 146 18.22 -10.34 15.45
N PRO A 147 18.20 -9.09 14.98
CA PRO A 147 18.43 -8.83 13.57
C PRO A 147 19.78 -9.47 13.22
N HIS A 148 19.79 -10.39 12.29
CA HIS A 148 21.05 -10.87 11.75
C HIS A 148 21.83 -9.66 11.25
N ALA A 149 23.12 -9.60 11.50
CA ALA A 149 24.00 -8.51 11.06
C ALA A 149 23.93 -8.23 9.53
N ARG A 150 23.27 -9.12 8.78
CA ARG A 150 22.90 -8.93 7.37
C ARG A 150 21.64 -8.08 7.14
N TRP A 151 20.81 -7.88 8.21
CA TRP A 151 19.61 -7.04 8.20
C TRP A 151 19.82 -5.70 8.90
N THR A 152 20.94 -5.52 9.61
CA THR A 152 21.39 -4.16 9.75
C THR A 152 21.59 -3.70 8.33
N SER A 153 20.74 -2.79 7.84
CA SER A 153 21.03 -2.05 6.62
C SER A 153 22.49 -1.71 6.77
N GLY A 154 23.33 -2.52 6.15
CA GLY A 154 24.71 -2.19 6.08
C GLY A 154 24.65 -0.78 5.61
N ALA A 155 25.33 0.15 6.28
CA ALA A 155 25.49 1.52 5.89
C ALA A 155 25.31 1.53 4.40
N ALA A 156 24.26 2.21 3.91
CA ALA A 156 23.75 2.04 2.56
C ALA A 156 24.95 1.76 1.73
N ARG A 157 25.09 0.52 1.18
CA ARG A 157 26.32 0.20 0.50
C ARG A 157 26.55 1.43 -0.30
N GLU A 158 27.65 2.18 -0.07
CA GLU A 158 28.09 3.14 -1.04
C GLU A 158 28.28 2.26 -2.27
N ARG A 159 27.16 1.99 -2.94
CA ARG A 159 27.19 1.49 -4.29
C ARG A 159 28.02 2.56 -4.95
N GLU A 160 29.16 2.21 -5.48
CA GLU A 160 29.72 2.97 -6.58
C GLU A 160 28.63 2.96 -7.65
N VAL A 161 27.63 3.80 -7.42
CA VAL A 161 26.53 4.02 -8.32
C VAL A 161 27.19 4.76 -9.45
N GLY A 162 27.53 4.07 -10.51
CA GLY A 162 28.03 4.68 -11.73
C GLY A 162 27.11 5.83 -12.10
N ALA A 163 27.59 6.83 -12.81
CA ALA A 163 26.79 8.01 -13.17
C ALA A 163 25.43 7.54 -13.74
N ALA A 164 24.35 8.09 -13.18
CA ALA A 164 23.00 7.79 -13.66
C ALA A 164 22.86 8.25 -15.10
N ARG A 165 22.41 7.39 -16.01
CA ARG A 165 22.10 7.73 -17.41
C ARG A 165 20.60 7.75 -17.62
N VAL A 166 20.11 8.70 -18.39
CA VAL A 166 18.72 8.76 -18.82
C VAL A 166 18.55 7.91 -20.08
N VAL A 167 17.86 6.79 -19.96
CA VAL A 167 17.69 5.82 -21.06
C VAL A 167 16.33 5.89 -21.74
N GLY A 168 15.43 6.73 -21.25
CA GLY A 168 14.09 6.86 -21.80
C GLY A 168 13.16 7.70 -20.94
N LEU A 169 11.88 7.62 -21.26
CA LEU A 169 10.81 8.26 -20.48
C LEU A 169 9.51 7.46 -20.54
N ASP A 170 8.74 7.56 -19.48
CA ASP A 170 7.34 7.19 -19.46
C ASP A 170 6.48 8.46 -19.56
N LEU A 171 5.49 8.44 -20.46
CA LEU A 171 4.45 9.47 -20.58
C LEU A 171 3.11 8.88 -20.17
N PHE A 172 2.49 9.49 -19.17
CA PHE A 172 1.16 9.14 -18.71
C PHE A 172 0.14 10.00 -19.46
N LEU A 173 -0.74 9.34 -20.24
CA LEU A 173 -1.58 9.94 -21.26
C LEU A 173 -3.06 9.74 -20.94
N GLN A 174 -3.89 10.67 -21.42
CA GLN A 174 -5.33 10.49 -21.51
C GLN A 174 -5.74 10.32 -22.98
N SER A 175 -6.45 9.23 -23.29
CA SER A 175 -6.93 8.96 -24.65
C SER A 175 -8.15 8.05 -24.64
N LEU A 176 -9.06 8.28 -25.56
CA LEU A 176 -10.18 7.37 -25.85
C LEU A 176 -9.91 6.50 -27.08
N MET A 177 -8.71 6.64 -27.70
CA MET A 177 -8.32 5.80 -28.85
C MET A 177 -8.12 4.36 -28.41
N ALA A 178 -8.41 3.42 -29.30
CA ALA A 178 -8.04 2.03 -29.11
C ALA A 178 -6.52 1.88 -28.99
N PRO A 179 -5.99 0.98 -28.14
CA PRO A 179 -4.55 0.83 -27.92
C PRO A 179 -3.72 0.64 -29.19
N ALA A 180 -4.23 -0.09 -30.17
CA ALA A 180 -3.56 -0.30 -31.46
C ALA A 180 -3.42 1.00 -32.26
N GLU A 181 -4.47 1.81 -32.31
CA GLU A 181 -4.46 3.12 -32.99
C GLU A 181 -3.53 4.10 -32.27
N LEU A 182 -3.64 4.17 -30.95
CA LEU A 182 -2.78 5.01 -30.12
C LEU A 182 -1.30 4.62 -30.31
N GLY A 183 -1.00 3.30 -30.26
CA GLY A 183 0.35 2.79 -30.45
C GLY A 183 0.94 3.12 -31.81
N ALA A 184 0.17 3.02 -32.88
CA ALA A 184 0.61 3.39 -34.23
C ALA A 184 0.97 4.90 -34.30
N LYS A 185 0.10 5.77 -33.79
CA LYS A 185 0.33 7.23 -33.75
C LYS A 185 1.55 7.60 -32.90
N LEU A 186 1.66 7.03 -31.69
CA LEU A 186 2.75 7.31 -30.76
C LEU A 186 4.10 6.78 -31.28
N SER A 187 4.12 5.61 -31.94
CA SER A 187 5.33 5.07 -32.56
C SER A 187 5.88 5.99 -33.64
N ALA A 188 5.01 6.62 -34.44
CA ALA A 188 5.42 7.54 -35.49
C ALA A 188 6.06 8.82 -34.95
N LEU A 189 5.80 9.18 -33.69
CA LEU A 189 6.34 10.37 -33.03
C LEU A 189 7.70 10.16 -32.36
N ALA A 190 8.16 8.91 -32.24
CA ALA A 190 9.37 8.55 -31.47
C ALA A 190 10.66 9.22 -31.99
N GLY A 191 10.72 9.57 -33.29
CA GLY A 191 11.92 10.15 -33.89
C GLY A 191 13.02 9.12 -34.14
N GLN A 192 14.26 9.60 -34.24
CA GLN A 192 15.42 8.72 -34.54
C GLN A 192 16.09 8.14 -33.29
N GLU A 193 16.02 8.84 -32.16
CA GLU A 193 16.74 8.49 -30.94
C GLU A 193 15.96 7.56 -30.03
N LEU A 194 14.61 7.57 -30.10
CA LEU A 194 13.72 6.84 -29.23
C LEU A 194 12.92 5.78 -29.98
N THR A 195 12.42 4.81 -29.25
CA THR A 195 11.42 3.83 -29.72
C THR A 195 10.34 3.65 -28.69
N LEU A 196 9.08 3.60 -29.11
CA LEU A 196 7.98 3.19 -28.24
C LEU A 196 8.11 1.69 -27.97
N LYS A 197 8.29 1.31 -26.72
CA LYS A 197 8.42 -0.09 -26.29
C LYS A 197 7.07 -0.72 -25.98
N MET A 198 6.24 0.00 -25.23
CA MET A 198 4.93 -0.52 -24.84
C MET A 198 4.00 0.64 -24.50
N ILE A 199 2.70 0.32 -24.51
CA ILE A 199 1.66 1.08 -23.82
C ILE A 199 1.02 0.15 -22.82
N GLU A 200 0.87 0.63 -21.59
CA GLU A 200 0.14 -0.07 -20.56
C GLU A 200 -1.07 0.74 -20.08
N SER A 201 -2.01 0.03 -19.46
CA SER A 201 -3.07 0.61 -18.68
C SER A 201 -3.29 -0.23 -17.43
N LYS A 202 -3.35 0.42 -16.27
CA LYS A 202 -3.49 -0.24 -14.95
C LYS A 202 -2.46 -1.36 -14.72
N GLY A 203 -1.22 -1.15 -15.10
CA GLY A 203 -0.12 -2.10 -14.91
C GLY A 203 -0.04 -3.23 -15.95
N THR A 204 -0.99 -3.32 -16.90
CA THR A 204 -1.03 -4.37 -17.93
C THR A 204 -0.67 -3.81 -19.30
N VAL A 205 0.25 -4.47 -20.02
CA VAL A 205 0.60 -4.08 -21.39
C VAL A 205 -0.58 -4.31 -22.33
N VAL A 206 -0.97 -3.24 -23.05
CA VAL A 206 -2.09 -3.24 -24.01
C VAL A 206 -1.63 -3.05 -25.46
N TRP A 207 -0.38 -2.72 -25.67
CA TRP A 207 0.28 -2.61 -26.98
C TRP A 207 1.80 -2.89 -26.80
N PRO A 208 2.46 -3.60 -27.73
CA PRO A 208 1.99 -4.09 -29.04
C PRO A 208 1.07 -5.33 -28.96
N ASN A 209 1.16 -6.12 -27.94
CA ASN A 209 0.42 -7.36 -27.77
C ASN A 209 -0.71 -7.13 -26.76
N ALA A 210 -1.90 -6.82 -27.26
CA ALA A 210 -3.07 -6.58 -26.41
C ALA A 210 -3.48 -7.85 -25.64
N ALA A 211 -3.65 -7.75 -24.33
CA ALA A 211 -4.33 -8.79 -23.57
C ALA A 211 -5.80 -8.88 -24.00
N PRO A 212 -6.35 -10.07 -24.25
CA PRO A 212 -7.76 -10.23 -24.55
C PRO A 212 -8.62 -9.76 -23.36
N ALA A 213 -9.71 -9.05 -23.63
CA ALA A 213 -10.67 -8.55 -22.64
C ALA A 213 -10.19 -7.43 -21.70
N PHE A 214 -9.40 -6.49 -22.21
CA PHE A 214 -9.04 -5.29 -21.45
C PHE A 214 -10.00 -4.12 -21.79
N ASP A 215 -10.61 -3.52 -20.76
CA ASP A 215 -11.41 -2.29 -20.88
C ASP A 215 -10.52 -1.07 -20.52
N PRO A 216 -10.10 -0.26 -21.52
CA PRO A 216 -9.22 0.86 -21.25
C PRO A 216 -9.96 1.97 -20.52
N THR A 217 -9.42 2.41 -19.40
CA THR A 217 -9.97 3.52 -18.60
C THR A 217 -9.68 4.90 -19.18
N GLY A 218 -9.10 4.96 -20.37
CA GLY A 218 -8.62 6.22 -20.98
C GLY A 218 -7.32 6.75 -20.39
N LEU A 219 -6.71 6.03 -19.41
CA LEU A 219 -5.40 6.36 -18.83
C LEU A 219 -4.36 5.33 -19.28
N PHE A 220 -3.30 5.80 -19.90
CA PHE A 220 -2.23 4.97 -20.44
C PHE A 220 -0.87 5.47 -20.00
N ARG A 221 0.09 4.55 -19.85
CA ARG A 221 1.52 4.86 -19.76
C ARG A 221 2.21 4.38 -21.02
N ALA A 222 2.82 5.30 -21.76
CA ALA A 222 3.60 5.01 -22.95
C ALA A 222 5.08 5.08 -22.63
N ARG A 223 5.79 3.97 -22.75
CA ARG A 223 7.23 3.86 -22.48
C ARG A 223 8.04 4.01 -23.75
N TYR A 224 8.92 5.00 -23.76
CA TYR A 224 9.91 5.19 -24.80
C TYR A 224 11.31 4.93 -24.24
N LEU A 225 12.10 4.14 -24.96
CA LEU A 225 13.48 3.89 -24.64
C LEU A 225 14.41 4.34 -25.77
N ALA A 226 15.64 4.66 -25.42
CA ALA A 226 16.69 4.95 -26.39
C ALA A 226 16.90 3.78 -27.35
N ARG A 227 17.13 4.09 -28.63
CA ARG A 227 17.47 3.08 -29.64
C ARG A 227 18.90 2.60 -29.51
N ALA A 228 19.82 3.50 -29.17
CA ALA A 228 21.21 3.17 -28.99
C ALA A 228 21.45 2.61 -27.58
N GLU A 229 22.12 1.47 -27.52
CA GLU A 229 22.56 0.90 -26.27
C GLU A 229 23.57 1.83 -25.58
N GLY A 230 23.40 2.03 -24.27
CA GLY A 230 24.28 2.89 -23.49
C GLY A 230 24.07 4.40 -23.69
N ALA A 231 23.03 4.81 -24.41
CA ALA A 231 22.70 6.23 -24.59
C ALA A 231 22.41 6.91 -23.25
N ASP A 232 22.76 8.20 -23.18
CA ASP A 232 22.33 9.13 -22.14
C ASP A 232 21.58 10.25 -22.85
N LEU A 233 20.24 10.27 -22.70
CA LEU A 233 19.37 11.14 -23.47
C LEU A 233 19.30 12.53 -22.82
N PRO A 234 19.56 13.62 -23.58
CA PRO A 234 19.41 14.97 -23.06
C PRO A 234 17.92 15.31 -22.85
N ASP A 235 17.66 16.21 -21.91
CA ASP A 235 16.31 16.66 -21.57
C ASP A 235 15.57 17.22 -22.79
N GLU A 236 16.27 17.87 -23.70
CA GLU A 236 15.71 18.43 -24.93
C GLU A 236 15.05 17.36 -25.82
N THR A 237 15.66 16.19 -25.95
CA THR A 237 15.09 15.05 -26.70
C THR A 237 13.78 14.57 -26.07
N LEU A 238 13.73 14.46 -24.72
CA LEU A 238 12.56 14.01 -23.99
C LEU A 238 11.40 15.03 -24.07
N LEU A 239 11.73 16.31 -23.88
CA LEU A 239 10.74 17.40 -23.94
C LEU A 239 10.22 17.58 -25.37
N ALA A 240 11.06 17.44 -26.39
CA ALA A 240 10.64 17.48 -27.77
C ALA A 240 9.66 16.34 -28.12
N LEU A 241 9.91 15.14 -27.62
CA LEU A 241 8.95 14.04 -27.76
C LEU A 241 7.64 14.33 -27.03
N ALA A 242 7.69 14.79 -25.78
CA ALA A 242 6.49 15.14 -25.00
C ALA A 242 5.64 16.20 -25.71
N ALA A 243 6.27 17.21 -26.31
CA ALA A 243 5.59 18.24 -27.10
C ALA A 243 4.88 17.64 -28.33
N ARG A 244 5.52 16.72 -29.06
CA ARG A 244 4.89 16.04 -30.20
C ARG A 244 3.72 15.16 -29.76
N VAL A 245 3.87 14.43 -28.66
CA VAL A 245 2.84 13.55 -28.12
C VAL A 245 1.62 14.35 -27.66
N ALA A 246 1.80 15.53 -27.09
CA ALA A 246 0.71 16.43 -26.70
C ALA A 246 -0.25 16.78 -27.84
N GLY A 247 0.24 16.77 -29.08
CA GLY A 247 -0.58 16.98 -30.28
C GLY A 247 -1.49 15.79 -30.65
N VAL A 248 -1.26 14.63 -30.09
CA VAL A 248 -2.04 13.39 -30.32
C VAL A 248 -2.90 13.02 -29.11
N ALA A 249 -2.32 13.07 -27.92
CA ALA A 249 -2.98 12.77 -26.66
C ALA A 249 -2.40 13.68 -25.55
N PRO A 250 -3.24 14.34 -24.75
CA PRO A 250 -2.76 15.11 -23.61
C PRO A 250 -2.05 14.19 -22.63
N TRP A 251 -0.87 14.59 -22.18
CA TRP A 251 -0.16 13.89 -21.11
C TRP A 251 -0.29 14.66 -19.79
N VAL A 252 -0.34 13.92 -18.68
CA VAL A 252 -0.54 14.47 -17.34
C VAL A 252 0.72 14.38 -16.48
N HIS A 253 1.63 13.46 -16.83
CA HIS A 253 2.86 13.21 -16.10
C HIS A 253 3.95 12.71 -17.05
N LEU A 254 5.21 13.06 -16.74
CA LEU A 254 6.40 12.59 -17.42
C LEU A 254 7.39 12.09 -16.39
N GLU A 255 7.91 10.87 -16.59
CA GLU A 255 8.92 10.26 -15.73
C GLU A 255 10.16 9.91 -16.58
N LYS A 256 11.36 10.34 -16.11
CA LYS A 256 12.62 9.97 -16.74
C LYS A 256 13.03 8.58 -16.28
N LEU A 257 13.29 7.71 -17.22
CA LEU A 257 13.81 6.37 -16.94
C LEU A 257 15.33 6.42 -16.87
N ARG A 258 15.88 5.99 -15.74
CA ARG A 258 17.32 6.03 -15.47
C ARG A 258 17.86 4.64 -15.24
N THR A 259 19.14 4.46 -15.59
CA THR A 259 19.94 3.29 -15.21
C THR A 259 21.20 3.73 -14.48
N TRP A 260 21.69 2.87 -13.60
CA TRP A 260 22.96 3.00 -12.91
C TRP A 260 23.84 1.80 -13.28
N GLY A 261 24.76 2.00 -14.20
CA GLY A 261 25.48 0.88 -14.81
C GLY A 261 24.51 -0.04 -15.56
N SER A 262 24.39 -1.30 -15.12
CA SER A 262 23.45 -2.29 -15.66
C SER A 262 22.12 -2.37 -14.89
N GLU A 263 21.97 -1.62 -13.78
CA GLU A 263 20.77 -1.65 -12.97
C GLU A 263 19.71 -0.66 -13.49
N GLU A 264 18.49 -1.15 -13.74
CA GLU A 264 17.35 -0.32 -14.08
C GLU A 264 16.80 0.34 -12.81
N GLY A 265 16.57 1.67 -12.85
CA GLY A 265 15.95 2.45 -11.78
C GLY A 265 14.45 2.65 -11.99
N PHE A 266 13.82 1.81 -12.79
CA PHE A 266 12.38 1.87 -13.08
C PHE A 266 11.77 0.47 -13.09
N THR A 267 10.48 0.38 -12.83
CA THR A 267 9.75 -0.90 -12.81
C THR A 267 9.26 -1.27 -14.19
N ARG A 268 9.30 -2.56 -14.52
CA ARG A 268 8.68 -3.10 -15.72
C ARG A 268 7.19 -3.31 -15.51
N ALA A 269 6.41 -3.18 -16.58
CA ALA A 269 5.00 -3.53 -16.56
C ALA A 269 4.80 -5.05 -16.61
N GLN A 270 3.66 -5.53 -16.15
CA GLN A 270 3.31 -6.94 -16.31
C GLN A 270 3.15 -7.28 -17.80
N GLY A 271 4.00 -8.16 -18.31
CA GLY A 271 4.01 -8.56 -19.72
C GLY A 271 5.02 -7.79 -20.59
N GLU A 272 5.87 -6.95 -19.99
CA GLU A 272 6.99 -6.27 -20.65
C GLU A 272 8.25 -7.16 -20.79
#